data_925ff466140c7a9ba7bdc1609b834d47
#
_entry.id   925ff466140c7a9ba7bdc1609b834d47
#
_cell.length_a   1.000
_cell.length_b   1.000
_cell.length_c   1.000
_cell.angle_alpha   90.00
_cell.angle_beta   90.00
_cell.angle_gamma   90.00
#
_symmetry.space_group_name_H-M   'P 1'
#
loop_
_entity.id
_entity.type
_entity.pdbx_description
1 polymer ?
#
loop_
_entity_poly.entity_id
_entity_poly.type
_entity_poly.pdbx_seq_one_letter_code
_entity_poly.pdbx_strand_id
1 'polypeptide(L)'
;MNIKELTYYIQSANINFLIGSGASRPYLATLGSIEKLLTRLNDDMTSHFEPKYKIAEASIYKAFYDSVIAPNRLYHKSGDDYSETKKNYQNYLITWNSLLNKRHSRILKKQLNTFTTNIDLMIEDAANGMGIELNDGFRGSINPIYDEANFMKSIMQTSIHFQHTSEIPVFNLLKIHGSINWSGYNNHIVHERFWSYYVDEEIKKMGDDRFVNLFNIGSDGRKTEKTYEQIIEGAEELELLYEASEYDAFITEYKKFIIVNPTKRKFAETVLDYHFYELMRLYSNALEKENSVLFVVGFSFADEH
;
A
#
# COMPACT_ATOMS: atom_id res chain seq x y z
N MET A 1 27.74 -6.88 11.34
CA MET A 1 28.17 -6.44 9.98
C MET A 1 28.84 -5.08 10.11
N ASN A 2 30.05 -4.94 9.62
CA ASN A 2 30.79 -3.67 9.64
C ASN A 2 30.57 -2.89 8.33
N ILE A 3 31.00 -1.59 8.29
CA ILE A 3 30.80 -0.73 7.13
C ILE A 3 31.44 -1.28 5.85
N LYS A 4 32.61 -1.95 5.95
CA LYS A 4 33.30 -2.51 4.79
C LYS A 4 32.53 -3.70 4.19
N GLU A 5 31.98 -4.57 5.04
CA GLU A 5 31.12 -5.68 4.60
C GLU A 5 29.86 -5.15 3.93
N LEU A 6 29.19 -4.16 4.54
CA LEU A 6 28.00 -3.54 3.97
C LEU A 6 28.29 -2.91 2.60
N THR A 7 29.42 -2.19 2.47
CA THR A 7 29.85 -1.59 1.21
C THR A 7 30.06 -2.65 0.12
N TYR A 8 30.69 -3.77 0.47
CA TYR A 8 30.89 -4.88 -0.45
C TYR A 8 29.56 -5.43 -0.98
N TYR A 9 28.61 -5.72 -0.08
CA TYR A 9 27.29 -6.19 -0.49
C TYR A 9 26.52 -5.18 -1.36
N ILE A 10 26.54 -3.90 -0.99
CA ILE A 10 25.86 -2.86 -1.78
C ILE A 10 26.48 -2.72 -3.18
N GLN A 11 27.80 -2.84 -3.34
CA GLN A 11 28.46 -2.69 -4.63
C GLN A 11 28.24 -3.87 -5.58
N SER A 12 28.11 -5.09 -5.06
CA SER A 12 28.12 -6.32 -5.85
C SER A 12 26.77 -7.06 -5.88
N ALA A 13 25.76 -6.60 -5.15
CA ALA A 13 24.49 -7.31 -5.00
C ALA A 13 23.33 -6.72 -5.82
N ASN A 14 22.36 -7.55 -6.14
CA ASN A 14 21.03 -7.16 -6.54
C ASN A 14 20.29 -6.63 -5.29
N ILE A 15 19.92 -5.35 -5.29
CA ILE A 15 19.34 -4.69 -4.12
C ILE A 15 17.83 -4.81 -4.16
N ASN A 16 17.27 -5.34 -3.09
CA ASN A 16 15.83 -5.46 -2.88
C ASN A 16 15.45 -4.89 -1.52
N PHE A 17 14.30 -4.27 -1.46
CA PHE A 17 13.65 -3.80 -0.23
C PHE A 17 12.31 -4.48 -0.06
N LEU A 18 11.97 -4.78 1.20
CA LEU A 18 10.61 -5.08 1.63
C LEU A 18 10.19 -4.00 2.61
N ILE A 19 9.21 -3.19 2.21
CA ILE A 19 8.71 -2.08 3.01
C ILE A 19 7.30 -2.40 3.49
N GLY A 20 7.10 -2.37 4.81
CA GLY A 20 5.79 -2.57 5.44
C GLY A 20 5.21 -1.29 6.03
N SER A 21 4.01 -1.39 6.60
CA SER A 21 3.20 -0.27 7.11
C SER A 21 3.89 0.58 8.18
N GLY A 22 4.83 -0.01 8.94
CA GLY A 22 5.63 0.73 9.91
C GLY A 22 6.49 1.84 9.32
N ALA A 23 6.85 1.77 8.02
CA ALA A 23 7.61 2.81 7.35
C ALA A 23 6.78 4.08 7.05
N SER A 24 5.45 3.98 7.00
CA SER A 24 4.54 5.12 6.80
C SER A 24 4.06 5.76 8.11
N ARG A 25 4.58 5.31 9.27
CA ARG A 25 4.36 5.97 10.56
C ARG A 25 5.29 7.20 10.71
N PRO A 26 4.88 8.20 11.49
CA PRO A 26 3.65 8.28 12.27
C PRO A 26 2.40 8.70 11.48
N TYR A 27 2.54 9.06 10.21
CA TYR A 27 1.45 9.65 9.41
C TYR A 27 0.26 8.70 9.18
N LEU A 28 0.51 7.42 8.88
CA LEU A 28 -0.55 6.44 8.65
C LEU A 28 -0.61 5.41 9.77
N ALA A 29 -1.82 4.95 10.08
CA ALA A 29 -2.03 3.87 11.03
C ALA A 29 -1.51 2.53 10.50
N THR A 30 -1.22 1.60 11.39
CA THR A 30 -0.89 0.21 11.06
C THR A 30 -2.11 -0.68 11.17
N LEU A 31 -2.17 -1.75 10.39
CA LEU A 31 -3.36 -2.59 10.19
C LEU A 31 -3.66 -3.60 11.30
N GLY A 32 -2.78 -3.79 12.29
CA GLY A 32 -2.77 -4.95 13.18
C GLY A 32 -4.08 -5.35 13.88
N SER A 33 -4.93 -4.39 14.25
CA SER A 33 -6.23 -4.66 14.86
C SER A 33 -7.32 -4.93 13.82
N ILE A 34 -7.31 -4.18 12.73
CA ILE A 34 -8.32 -4.26 11.65
C ILE A 34 -8.30 -5.65 10.99
N GLU A 35 -7.12 -6.22 10.77
CA GLU A 35 -6.97 -7.56 10.22
C GLU A 35 -7.64 -8.64 11.09
N LYS A 36 -7.41 -8.57 12.41
CA LYS A 36 -8.04 -9.50 13.35
C LYS A 36 -9.55 -9.35 13.36
N LEU A 37 -10.04 -8.10 13.32
CA LEU A 37 -11.47 -7.79 13.31
C LEU A 37 -12.15 -8.33 12.05
N LEU A 38 -11.58 -8.06 10.86
CA LEU A 38 -12.14 -8.53 9.60
C LEU A 38 -12.08 -10.06 9.46
N THR A 39 -11.01 -10.70 9.95
CA THR A 39 -10.89 -12.16 9.92
C THR A 39 -11.99 -12.79 10.74
N ARG A 40 -12.18 -12.32 11.99
CA ARG A 40 -13.22 -12.84 12.88
C ARG A 40 -14.63 -12.59 12.34
N LEU A 41 -14.85 -11.39 11.80
CA LEU A 41 -16.12 -11.03 11.18
C LEU A 41 -16.47 -11.95 10.00
N ASN A 42 -15.51 -12.26 9.14
CA ASN A 42 -15.74 -13.18 8.02
C ASN A 42 -16.08 -14.59 8.49
N ASP A 43 -15.47 -15.07 9.57
CA ASP A 43 -15.78 -16.37 10.15
C ASP A 43 -17.22 -16.39 10.69
N ASP A 44 -17.66 -15.32 11.35
CA ASP A 44 -19.02 -15.18 11.87
C ASP A 44 -20.05 -15.01 10.73
N MET A 45 -19.77 -14.19 9.71
CA MET A 45 -20.64 -14.02 8.53
C MET A 45 -20.85 -15.30 7.73
N THR A 46 -19.87 -16.18 7.69
CA THR A 46 -20.02 -17.51 7.03
C THR A 46 -20.89 -18.45 7.83
N SER A 47 -21.02 -18.26 9.14
CA SER A 47 -21.78 -19.09 10.06
C SER A 47 -23.20 -18.58 10.31
N HIS A 48 -23.40 -17.26 10.25
CA HIS A 48 -24.66 -16.60 10.62
C HIS A 48 -24.93 -15.41 9.68
N PHE A 49 -26.08 -15.42 9.01
CA PHE A 49 -26.50 -14.36 8.10
C PHE A 49 -27.37 -13.33 8.86
N GLU A 50 -26.71 -12.47 9.66
CA GLU A 50 -27.41 -11.45 10.44
C GLU A 50 -27.03 -10.04 9.96
N PRO A 51 -27.99 -9.09 9.87
CA PRO A 51 -27.76 -7.73 9.36
C PRO A 51 -26.67 -6.95 10.09
N LYS A 52 -26.53 -7.14 11.42
CA LYS A 52 -25.50 -6.51 12.24
C LYS A 52 -24.07 -6.72 11.73
N TYR A 53 -23.79 -7.92 11.16
CA TYR A 53 -22.44 -8.19 10.62
C TYR A 53 -22.08 -7.32 9.43
N LYS A 54 -23.08 -6.98 8.59
CA LYS A 54 -22.89 -6.06 7.48
C LYS A 54 -22.59 -4.63 7.96
N ILE A 55 -23.28 -4.18 9.01
CA ILE A 55 -23.05 -2.87 9.63
C ILE A 55 -21.66 -2.84 10.25
N ALA A 56 -21.25 -3.92 10.92
CA ALA A 56 -19.90 -4.06 11.46
C ALA A 56 -18.82 -4.05 10.35
N GLU A 57 -19.04 -4.78 9.22
CA GLU A 57 -18.17 -4.78 8.05
C GLU A 57 -17.96 -3.35 7.52
N ALA A 58 -19.07 -2.64 7.29
CA ALA A 58 -19.02 -1.25 6.82
C ALA A 58 -18.27 -0.34 7.80
N SER A 59 -18.50 -0.51 9.09
CA SER A 59 -17.83 0.30 10.14
C SER A 59 -16.33 0.05 10.19
N ILE A 60 -15.89 -1.20 10.04
CA ILE A 60 -14.46 -1.55 9.98
C ILE A 60 -13.82 -0.99 8.70
N TYR A 61 -14.49 -1.11 7.55
CA TYR A 61 -14.03 -0.50 6.30
C TYR A 61 -13.93 1.03 6.38
N LYS A 62 -14.91 1.68 7.02
CA LYS A 62 -14.89 3.13 7.25
C LYS A 62 -13.69 3.54 8.10
N ALA A 63 -13.42 2.83 9.19
CA ALA A 63 -12.30 3.12 10.07
C ALA A 63 -10.95 2.93 9.35
N PHE A 64 -10.83 1.89 8.54
CA PHE A 64 -9.65 1.68 7.69
C PHE A 64 -9.51 2.78 6.64
N TYR A 65 -10.61 3.13 5.98
CA TYR A 65 -10.63 4.22 5.02
C TYR A 65 -10.15 5.53 5.63
N ASP A 66 -10.67 5.92 6.79
CA ASP A 66 -10.30 7.16 7.46
C ASP A 66 -8.86 7.20 7.95
N SER A 67 -8.33 6.05 8.40
CA SER A 67 -7.01 5.99 9.04
C SER A 67 -5.84 5.74 8.07
N VAL A 68 -6.12 5.10 6.93
CA VAL A 68 -5.07 4.68 5.98
C VAL A 68 -5.31 5.25 4.58
N ILE A 69 -6.56 5.18 4.06
CA ILE A 69 -6.84 5.54 2.67
C ILE A 69 -7.01 7.06 2.52
N ALA A 70 -7.95 7.64 3.24
CA ALA A 70 -8.29 9.06 3.12
C ALA A 70 -7.12 10.04 3.35
N PRO A 71 -6.17 9.78 4.27
CA PRO A 71 -5.01 10.67 4.47
C PRO A 71 -4.11 10.81 3.23
N ASN A 72 -4.17 9.88 2.27
CA ASN A 72 -3.40 9.96 1.03
C ASN A 72 -3.93 11.00 0.02
N ARG A 73 -5.07 11.64 0.27
CA ARG A 73 -5.58 12.72 -0.58
C ARG A 73 -4.68 13.95 -0.52
N LEU A 74 -4.55 14.65 -1.64
CA LEU A 74 -3.66 15.82 -1.75
C LEU A 74 -3.93 16.89 -0.69
N TYR A 75 -5.19 17.15 -0.36
CA TYR A 75 -5.60 18.18 0.59
C TYR A 75 -5.47 17.75 2.08
N HIS A 76 -5.21 16.47 2.36
CA HIS A 76 -4.91 15.98 3.70
C HIS A 76 -3.40 15.90 3.99
N LYS A 77 -2.55 16.04 2.97
CA LYS A 77 -1.10 15.93 3.08
C LYS A 77 -0.51 17.19 3.73
N SER A 78 -0.67 17.31 5.04
CA SER A 78 -0.19 18.43 5.85
C SER A 78 0.15 17.98 7.28
N GLY A 79 0.90 18.81 8.00
CA GLY A 79 1.29 18.55 9.38
C GLY A 79 2.67 17.92 9.53
N ASP A 80 3.11 17.82 10.78
CA ASP A 80 4.46 17.39 11.13
C ASP A 80 4.68 15.90 10.82
N ASP A 81 3.71 15.05 11.16
CA ASP A 81 3.75 13.60 10.93
C ASP A 81 3.88 13.27 9.43
N TYR A 82 3.11 13.96 8.57
CA TYR A 82 3.24 13.82 7.13
C TYR A 82 4.62 14.26 6.63
N SER A 83 5.08 15.43 7.10
CA SER A 83 6.36 16.02 6.68
C SER A 83 7.53 15.14 7.09
N GLU A 84 7.51 14.59 8.30
CA GLU A 84 8.52 13.66 8.80
C GLU A 84 8.54 12.36 7.98
N THR A 85 7.38 11.74 7.79
CA THR A 85 7.26 10.50 7.03
C THR A 85 7.73 10.68 5.58
N LYS A 86 7.28 11.76 4.92
CA LYS A 86 7.71 12.09 3.56
C LYS A 86 9.22 12.29 3.47
N LYS A 87 9.82 13.02 4.43
CA LYS A 87 11.26 13.25 4.49
C LYS A 87 12.04 11.95 4.65
N ASN A 88 11.53 10.99 5.41
CA ASN A 88 12.16 9.68 5.57
C ASN A 88 12.20 8.91 4.25
N TYR A 89 11.11 8.90 3.48
CA TYR A 89 11.08 8.31 2.14
C TYR A 89 11.98 9.08 1.14
N GLN A 90 12.03 10.42 1.22
CA GLN A 90 12.94 11.20 0.40
C GLN A 90 14.41 10.88 0.70
N ASN A 91 14.78 10.76 1.97
CA ASN A 91 16.13 10.36 2.38
C ASN A 91 16.51 8.98 1.86
N TYR A 92 15.57 8.01 1.91
CA TYR A 92 15.71 6.69 1.30
C TYR A 92 16.03 6.82 -0.21
N LEU A 93 15.20 7.53 -0.95
CA LEU A 93 15.34 7.69 -2.40
C LEU A 93 16.66 8.40 -2.78
N ILE A 94 17.01 9.51 -2.10
CA ILE A 94 18.26 10.27 -2.35
C ILE A 94 19.49 9.40 -2.10
N THR A 95 19.51 8.71 -0.97
CA THR A 95 20.65 7.88 -0.58
C THR A 95 20.91 6.78 -1.61
N TRP A 96 19.87 6.03 -1.95
CA TRP A 96 20.01 4.92 -2.89
C TRP A 96 20.22 5.39 -4.34
N ASN A 97 19.65 6.51 -4.75
CA ASN A 97 19.94 7.12 -6.05
C ASN A 97 21.43 7.48 -6.17
N SER A 98 22.01 8.08 -5.11
CA SER A 98 23.44 8.39 -5.06
C SER A 98 24.32 7.13 -5.13
N LEU A 99 23.95 6.06 -4.43
CA LEU A 99 24.67 4.79 -4.45
C LEU A 99 24.60 4.10 -5.82
N LEU A 100 23.41 4.05 -6.43
CA LEU A 100 23.20 3.44 -7.74
C LEU A 100 23.93 4.21 -8.85
N ASN A 101 23.99 5.54 -8.76
CA ASN A 101 24.75 6.35 -9.71
C ASN A 101 26.24 5.99 -9.76
N LYS A 102 26.82 5.58 -8.62
CA LYS A 102 28.22 5.19 -8.52
C LYS A 102 28.52 3.77 -9.00
N ARG A 103 27.48 2.97 -9.31
CA ARG A 103 27.65 1.61 -9.83
C ARG A 103 28.14 1.60 -11.27
N HIS A 104 28.96 0.60 -11.59
CA HIS A 104 29.34 0.31 -12.98
C HIS A 104 28.27 -0.52 -13.65
N SER A 105 27.51 0.08 -14.58
CA SER A 105 26.38 -0.56 -15.28
C SER A 105 26.74 -1.80 -16.14
N ARG A 106 28.04 -2.01 -16.39
CA ARG A 106 28.53 -3.22 -17.09
C ARG A 106 28.45 -4.49 -16.25
N ILE A 107 28.41 -4.38 -14.92
CA ILE A 107 28.39 -5.50 -14.00
C ILE A 107 26.97 -5.73 -13.47
N LEU A 108 26.34 -4.68 -12.99
CA LEU A 108 25.00 -4.69 -12.42
C LEU A 108 24.18 -3.54 -12.96
N LYS A 109 22.90 -3.77 -13.19
CA LYS A 109 21.96 -2.70 -13.56
C LYS A 109 21.89 -1.65 -12.45
N LYS A 110 21.72 -0.39 -12.84
CA LYS A 110 21.45 0.69 -11.88
C LYS A 110 19.99 0.68 -11.44
N GLN A 111 19.56 -0.45 -10.90
CA GLN A 111 18.19 -0.66 -10.46
C GLN A 111 18.15 -1.19 -9.04
N LEU A 112 17.09 -0.86 -8.33
CA LEU A 112 16.71 -1.54 -7.10
C LEU A 112 15.21 -1.84 -7.13
N ASN A 113 14.81 -2.91 -6.46
CA ASN A 113 13.41 -3.29 -6.32
C ASN A 113 12.93 -2.89 -4.93
N THR A 114 11.82 -2.17 -4.88
CA THR A 114 11.09 -1.85 -3.66
C THR A 114 9.78 -2.62 -3.68
N PHE A 115 9.76 -3.76 -3.02
CA PHE A 115 8.55 -4.51 -2.76
C PHE A 115 7.87 -3.90 -1.53
N THR A 116 6.56 -3.71 -1.59
CA THR A 116 5.84 -3.15 -0.45
C THR A 116 4.46 -3.77 -0.29
N THR A 117 4.11 -4.03 0.97
CA THR A 117 2.75 -4.37 1.36
C THR A 117 1.89 -3.12 1.60
N ASN A 118 2.49 -1.93 1.51
CA ASN A 118 1.78 -0.68 1.70
C ASN A 118 0.96 -0.33 0.46
N ILE A 119 -0.31 -0.05 0.69
CA ILE A 119 -1.25 0.39 -0.35
C ILE A 119 -1.23 1.91 -0.55
N ASP A 120 -0.57 2.65 0.36
CA ASP A 120 -0.47 4.11 0.36
C ASP A 120 0.40 4.65 -0.79
N LEU A 121 0.37 5.98 -0.98
CA LEU A 121 1.09 6.68 -2.05
C LEU A 121 2.30 7.48 -1.52
N MET A 122 2.87 7.11 -0.36
CA MET A 122 3.93 7.89 0.28
C MET A 122 5.24 7.86 -0.50
N ILE A 123 5.60 6.72 -1.13
CA ILE A 123 6.82 6.59 -1.94
C ILE A 123 6.69 7.43 -3.21
N GLU A 124 5.56 7.32 -3.91
CA GLU A 124 5.26 8.08 -5.13
C GLU A 124 5.24 9.58 -4.85
N ASP A 125 4.63 9.98 -3.74
CA ASP A 125 4.58 11.37 -3.31
C ASP A 125 5.95 11.91 -2.90
N ALA A 126 6.77 11.09 -2.24
CA ALA A 126 8.14 11.45 -1.90
C ALA A 126 9.02 11.60 -3.14
N ALA A 127 8.87 10.74 -4.15
CA ALA A 127 9.62 10.79 -5.39
C ALA A 127 9.20 11.97 -6.30
N ASN A 128 7.97 12.46 -6.13
CA ASN A 128 7.44 13.54 -6.97
C ASN A 128 8.29 14.82 -6.87
N GLY A 129 8.75 15.31 -8.02
CA GLY A 129 9.58 16.51 -8.11
C GLY A 129 11.06 16.33 -7.77
N MET A 130 11.52 15.10 -7.45
CA MET A 130 12.93 14.84 -7.11
C MET A 130 13.83 14.52 -8.32
N GLY A 131 13.27 14.35 -9.52
CA GLY A 131 14.02 13.94 -10.71
C GLY A 131 14.57 12.51 -10.60
N ILE A 132 13.92 11.65 -9.83
CA ILE A 132 14.24 10.23 -9.66
C ILE A 132 13.28 9.42 -10.53
N GLU A 133 13.82 8.45 -11.27
CA GLU A 133 13.01 7.53 -12.07
C GLU A 133 12.38 6.45 -11.18
N LEU A 134 11.10 6.65 -10.89
CA LEU A 134 10.26 5.68 -10.21
C LEU A 134 9.45 4.89 -11.24
N ASN A 135 9.65 3.59 -11.30
CA ASN A 135 8.91 2.68 -12.16
C ASN A 135 7.88 1.91 -11.32
N ASP A 136 6.64 2.31 -11.42
CA ASP A 136 5.50 1.73 -10.69
C ASP A 136 4.75 0.64 -11.47
N GLY A 137 5.33 0.20 -12.61
CA GLY A 137 4.75 -0.83 -13.46
C GLY A 137 3.79 -0.31 -14.53
N PHE A 138 3.38 0.94 -14.48
CA PHE A 138 2.47 1.51 -15.48
C PHE A 138 3.18 1.97 -16.74
N ARG A 139 2.50 1.85 -17.88
CA ARG A 139 2.94 2.35 -19.17
C ARG A 139 1.79 3.04 -19.92
N GLY A 140 2.13 4.03 -20.72
CA GLY A 140 1.19 4.86 -21.46
C GLY A 140 1.09 6.26 -20.87
N SER A 141 0.67 7.23 -21.71
CA SER A 141 0.66 8.64 -21.32
C SER A 141 -0.73 9.16 -20.96
N ILE A 142 -1.77 8.66 -21.63
CA ILE A 142 -3.15 9.15 -21.43
C ILE A 142 -3.89 8.24 -20.44
N ASN A 143 -3.90 6.95 -20.69
CA ASN A 143 -4.49 5.93 -19.84
C ASN A 143 -3.41 4.90 -19.49
N PRO A 144 -2.58 5.15 -18.46
CA PRO A 144 -1.54 4.20 -18.08
C PRO A 144 -2.14 2.85 -17.69
N ILE A 145 -1.61 1.77 -18.26
CA ILE A 145 -2.00 0.39 -18.00
C ILE A 145 -0.86 -0.29 -17.26
N TYR A 146 -1.17 -1.04 -16.23
CA TYR A 146 -0.22 -1.84 -15.49
C TYR A 146 0.26 -3.04 -16.30
N ASP A 147 1.58 -3.24 -16.36
CA ASP A 147 2.22 -4.32 -17.08
C ASP A 147 3.51 -4.70 -16.34
N GLU A 148 3.57 -5.91 -15.81
CA GLU A 148 4.70 -6.43 -15.05
C GLU A 148 6.00 -6.47 -15.87
N ALA A 149 5.89 -6.58 -17.20
CA ALA A 149 7.04 -6.52 -18.11
C ALA A 149 7.77 -5.16 -18.05
N ASN A 150 7.11 -4.11 -17.51
CA ASN A 150 7.72 -2.80 -17.36
C ASN A 150 8.91 -2.82 -16.38
N PHE A 151 8.91 -3.69 -15.39
CA PHE A 151 10.01 -3.84 -14.42
C PHE A 151 11.29 -4.43 -15.02
N MET A 152 11.23 -4.96 -16.24
CA MET A 152 12.41 -5.51 -16.95
C MET A 152 13.20 -4.47 -17.74
N LYS A 153 12.77 -3.21 -17.78
CA LYS A 153 13.37 -2.14 -18.59
C LYS A 153 14.52 -1.46 -17.87
N SER A 154 15.56 -1.10 -18.64
CA SER A 154 16.60 -0.14 -18.22
C SER A 154 16.43 1.16 -19.00
N ILE A 155 16.70 2.29 -18.34
CA ILE A 155 16.59 3.62 -18.94
C ILE A 155 17.99 4.16 -19.21
N MET A 156 18.22 4.58 -20.44
CA MET A 156 19.50 5.15 -20.89
C MET A 156 19.31 6.63 -21.21
N GLN A 157 20.21 7.46 -20.71
CA GLN A 157 20.25 8.88 -21.01
C GLN A 157 21.48 9.21 -21.86
N THR A 158 21.27 9.92 -22.96
CA THR A 158 22.34 10.40 -23.83
C THR A 158 22.65 11.85 -23.50
N SER A 159 23.95 12.16 -23.36
CA SER A 159 24.41 13.55 -23.15
C SER A 159 24.09 14.39 -24.39
N ILE A 160 23.62 15.62 -24.17
CA ILE A 160 23.28 16.55 -25.27
C ILE A 160 24.52 16.95 -26.09
N HIS A 161 25.69 17.03 -25.43
CA HIS A 161 26.89 17.61 -26.06
C HIS A 161 27.89 16.57 -26.55
N PHE A 162 27.97 15.38 -25.96
CA PHE A 162 29.08 14.45 -26.14
C PHE A 162 28.71 13.07 -26.65
N GLN A 163 27.47 12.81 -26.99
CA GLN A 163 26.94 11.50 -27.41
C GLN A 163 27.25 10.33 -26.45
N HIS A 164 27.68 10.65 -25.22
CA HIS A 164 27.87 9.65 -24.18
C HIS A 164 26.52 9.19 -23.65
N THR A 165 26.34 7.88 -23.60
CA THR A 165 25.14 7.26 -23.07
C THR A 165 25.45 6.62 -21.71
N SER A 166 24.64 6.88 -20.73
CA SER A 166 24.73 6.25 -19.39
C SER A 166 23.37 5.72 -18.92
N GLU A 167 23.40 4.60 -18.23
CA GLU A 167 22.23 4.09 -17.52
C GLU A 167 21.93 4.99 -16.32
N ILE A 168 20.68 5.42 -16.19
CA ILE A 168 20.20 6.18 -15.02
C ILE A 168 19.61 5.22 -13.99
N PRO A 169 19.68 5.55 -12.69
CA PRO A 169 19.07 4.76 -11.64
C PRO A 169 17.54 4.66 -11.80
N VAL A 170 17.00 3.47 -11.64
CA VAL A 170 15.57 3.21 -11.66
C VAL A 170 15.15 2.51 -10.37
N PHE A 171 14.13 3.04 -9.73
CA PHE A 171 13.47 2.45 -8.57
C PHE A 171 12.22 1.73 -9.04
N ASN A 172 12.25 0.40 -9.07
CA ASN A 172 11.07 -0.40 -9.33
C ASN A 172 10.23 -0.46 -8.06
N LEU A 173 8.99 0.03 -8.11
CA LEU A 173 8.03 -0.01 -7.00
C LEU A 173 6.99 -1.09 -7.27
N LEU A 174 7.08 -2.21 -6.55
CA LEU A 174 6.22 -3.37 -6.69
C LEU A 174 5.28 -3.47 -5.48
N LYS A 175 4.04 -3.06 -5.68
CA LYS A 175 3.00 -3.05 -4.62
C LYS A 175 2.30 -4.40 -4.56
N ILE A 176 2.84 -5.31 -3.74
CA ILE A 176 2.34 -6.69 -3.64
C ILE A 176 0.93 -6.81 -3.04
N HIS A 177 0.46 -5.81 -2.35
CA HIS A 177 -0.92 -5.73 -1.84
C HIS A 177 -1.80 -4.75 -2.62
N GLY A 178 -1.37 -4.35 -3.82
CA GLY A 178 -2.10 -3.37 -4.63
C GLY A 178 -1.91 -1.94 -4.17
N SER A 179 -2.74 -1.06 -4.68
CA SER A 179 -2.67 0.37 -4.38
C SER A 179 -4.05 1.02 -4.39
N ILE A 180 -4.21 2.03 -3.55
CA ILE A 180 -5.47 2.78 -3.46
C ILE A 180 -5.83 3.54 -4.74
N ASN A 181 -4.86 3.83 -5.60
CA ASN A 181 -5.06 4.50 -6.89
C ASN A 181 -5.15 3.53 -8.08
N TRP A 182 -5.32 2.22 -7.82
CA TRP A 182 -5.53 1.22 -8.85
C TRP A 182 -7.03 0.95 -9.04
N SER A 183 -7.46 0.84 -10.30
CA SER A 183 -8.83 0.50 -10.68
C SER A 183 -8.85 -0.50 -11.82
N GLY A 184 -9.87 -1.35 -11.87
CA GLY A 184 -10.08 -2.33 -12.93
C GLY A 184 -10.80 -1.70 -14.13
N TYR A 185 -10.22 -1.82 -15.33
CA TYR A 185 -10.85 -1.41 -16.56
C TYR A 185 -10.51 -2.38 -17.70
N ASN A 186 -11.52 -3.01 -18.31
CA ASN A 186 -11.37 -3.95 -19.43
C ASN A 186 -10.30 -5.04 -19.18
N ASN A 187 -10.35 -5.70 -18.04
CA ASN A 187 -9.38 -6.71 -17.60
C ASN A 187 -7.94 -6.20 -17.42
N HIS A 188 -7.76 -4.91 -17.29
CA HIS A 188 -6.48 -4.29 -16.97
C HIS A 188 -6.57 -3.49 -15.68
N ILE A 189 -5.44 -3.35 -15.00
CA ILE A 189 -5.28 -2.38 -13.92
C ILE A 189 -4.87 -1.05 -14.55
N VAL A 190 -5.59 0.02 -14.20
CA VAL A 190 -5.33 1.39 -14.64
C VAL A 190 -5.16 2.31 -13.44
N HIS A 191 -4.50 3.44 -13.65
CA HIS A 191 -4.46 4.51 -12.65
C HIS A 191 -5.83 5.19 -12.53
N GLU A 192 -6.36 5.24 -11.30
CA GLU A 192 -7.56 6.01 -10.96
C GLU A 192 -7.18 7.31 -10.24
N ARG A 193 -7.51 8.44 -10.86
CA ARG A 193 -7.19 9.76 -10.30
C ARG A 193 -8.12 10.16 -9.17
N PHE A 194 -9.40 9.77 -9.25
CA PHE A 194 -10.46 10.13 -8.31
C PHE A 194 -10.86 8.96 -7.41
N TRP A 195 -9.89 8.13 -7.06
CA TRP A 195 -10.05 6.88 -6.34
C TRP A 195 -10.86 6.97 -5.04
N SER A 196 -10.86 8.11 -4.34
CA SER A 196 -11.64 8.28 -3.11
C SER A 196 -13.03 8.90 -3.33
N TYR A 197 -13.30 9.46 -4.49
CA TYR A 197 -14.47 10.29 -4.72
C TYR A 197 -15.80 9.56 -4.44
N TYR A 198 -15.98 8.39 -4.97
CA TYR A 198 -17.24 7.64 -4.82
C TYR A 198 -17.45 7.17 -3.38
N VAL A 199 -16.41 6.72 -2.70
CA VAL A 199 -16.49 6.33 -1.29
C VAL A 199 -16.84 7.55 -0.41
N ASP A 200 -16.22 8.70 -0.68
CA ASP A 200 -16.52 9.95 0.03
C ASP A 200 -17.97 10.38 -0.12
N GLU A 201 -18.52 10.27 -1.34
CA GLU A 201 -19.92 10.61 -1.59
C GLU A 201 -20.88 9.66 -0.85
N GLU A 202 -20.61 8.38 -0.78
CA GLU A 202 -21.42 7.45 0.00
C GLU A 202 -21.34 7.74 1.51
N ILE A 203 -20.14 8.03 2.04
CA ILE A 203 -19.99 8.43 3.45
C ILE A 203 -20.78 9.70 3.76
N LYS A 204 -20.73 10.72 2.87
CA LYS A 204 -21.50 11.95 3.05
C LYS A 204 -23.01 11.73 3.03
N LYS A 205 -23.50 10.87 2.15
CA LYS A 205 -24.93 10.53 2.07
C LYS A 205 -25.42 9.82 3.33
N MET A 206 -24.60 8.92 3.86
CA MET A 206 -24.96 8.15 5.06
C MET A 206 -24.85 9.00 6.33
N GLY A 207 -23.76 9.74 6.49
CA GLY A 207 -23.39 10.39 7.75
C GLY A 207 -22.53 9.50 8.65
N ASP A 208 -21.67 10.12 9.45
CA ASP A 208 -20.71 9.40 10.33
C ASP A 208 -21.43 8.65 11.49
N ASP A 209 -22.60 9.10 11.89
CA ASP A 209 -23.44 8.52 12.94
C ASP A 209 -23.99 7.13 12.60
N ARG A 210 -23.93 6.74 11.33
CA ARG A 210 -24.34 5.39 10.85
C ARG A 210 -23.25 4.34 10.99
N PHE A 211 -22.06 4.71 11.44
CA PHE A 211 -20.95 3.78 11.60
C PHE A 211 -20.55 3.63 13.07
N VAL A 212 -20.26 2.41 13.47
CA VAL A 212 -19.71 2.15 14.81
C VAL A 212 -18.30 2.75 14.88
N ASN A 213 -18.07 3.63 15.86
CA ASN A 213 -16.72 4.11 16.14
C ASN A 213 -15.88 2.98 16.74
N LEU A 214 -14.74 2.67 16.13
CA LEU A 214 -13.84 1.59 16.59
C LEU A 214 -12.99 1.97 17.82
N PHE A 215 -13.08 3.21 18.29
CA PHE A 215 -12.30 3.69 19.42
C PHE A 215 -13.21 4.17 20.55
N ASN A 216 -12.84 3.80 21.77
CA ASN A 216 -13.35 4.44 22.98
C ASN A 216 -12.48 5.66 23.27
N ILE A 217 -13.11 6.78 23.63
CA ILE A 217 -12.40 7.99 24.05
C ILE A 217 -12.54 8.08 25.57
N GLY A 218 -11.44 7.85 26.28
CA GLY A 218 -11.40 8.03 27.74
C GLY A 218 -11.62 9.48 28.17
N SER A 219 -11.96 9.70 29.42
CA SER A 219 -12.10 11.04 30.00
C SER A 219 -10.81 11.88 29.95
N ASP A 220 -9.67 11.22 29.80
CA ASP A 220 -8.33 11.82 29.60
C ASP A 220 -7.99 12.09 28.13
N GLY A 221 -8.92 11.85 27.20
CA GLY A 221 -8.75 12.00 25.76
C GLY A 221 -7.97 10.86 25.10
N ARG A 222 -7.55 9.84 25.83
CA ARG A 222 -6.88 8.67 25.25
C ARG A 222 -7.86 7.82 24.44
N LYS A 223 -7.43 7.43 23.25
CA LYS A 223 -8.17 6.51 22.39
C LYS A 223 -7.72 5.08 22.71
N THR A 224 -8.67 4.21 23.01
CA THR A 224 -8.46 2.76 23.16
C THR A 224 -9.30 2.04 22.11
N GLU A 225 -8.75 1.02 21.47
CA GLU A 225 -9.50 0.23 20.49
C GLU A 225 -10.61 -0.55 21.17
N LYS A 226 -11.77 -0.59 20.52
CA LYS A 226 -12.90 -1.44 20.94
C LYS A 226 -12.59 -2.90 20.64
N THR A 227 -13.10 -3.80 21.49
CA THR A 227 -13.07 -5.22 21.22
C THR A 227 -14.07 -5.57 20.11
N TYR A 228 -13.91 -6.76 19.51
CA TYR A 228 -14.85 -7.26 18.50
C TYR A 228 -16.29 -7.27 18.99
N GLU A 229 -16.50 -7.76 20.23
CA GLU A 229 -17.81 -7.82 20.88
C GLU A 229 -18.44 -6.44 20.98
N GLN A 230 -17.69 -5.43 21.39
CA GLN A 230 -18.18 -4.04 21.50
C GLN A 230 -18.54 -3.44 20.13
N ILE A 231 -17.87 -3.89 19.04
CA ILE A 231 -18.22 -3.46 17.69
C ILE A 231 -19.52 -4.11 17.25
N ILE A 232 -19.71 -5.39 17.54
CA ILE A 232 -20.97 -6.10 17.22
C ILE A 232 -22.14 -5.54 18.03
N GLU A 233 -21.97 -5.29 19.33
CA GLU A 233 -22.99 -4.62 20.17
C GLU A 233 -23.39 -3.26 19.58
N GLY A 234 -22.42 -2.44 19.18
CA GLY A 234 -22.71 -1.15 18.53
C GLY A 234 -23.40 -1.32 17.16
N ALA A 235 -23.12 -2.39 16.44
CA ALA A 235 -23.79 -2.69 15.18
C ALA A 235 -25.24 -3.17 15.41
N GLU A 236 -25.52 -3.93 16.48
CA GLU A 236 -26.87 -4.30 16.89
C GLU A 236 -27.71 -3.06 17.26
N GLU A 237 -27.13 -2.08 17.96
CA GLU A 237 -27.81 -0.82 18.26
C GLU A 237 -28.17 -0.05 16.99
N LEU A 238 -27.26 0.00 16.01
CA LEU A 238 -27.50 0.66 14.73
C LEU A 238 -28.52 -0.10 13.86
N GLU A 239 -28.58 -1.42 13.92
CA GLU A 239 -29.57 -2.25 13.24
C GLU A 239 -31.01 -1.91 13.66
N LEU A 240 -31.21 -1.45 14.89
CA LEU A 240 -32.51 -0.97 15.36
C LEU A 240 -32.95 0.34 14.70
N LEU A 241 -32.01 1.10 14.14
CA LEU A 241 -32.24 2.44 13.58
C LEU A 241 -32.16 2.47 12.05
N TYR A 242 -31.32 1.59 11.45
CA TYR A 242 -31.00 1.59 10.03
C TYR A 242 -31.05 0.20 9.43
N GLU A 243 -31.50 0.11 8.19
CA GLU A 243 -31.50 -1.16 7.45
C GLU A 243 -30.08 -1.51 6.94
N ALA A 244 -29.70 -2.78 7.04
CA ALA A 244 -28.40 -3.25 6.56
C ALA A 244 -28.20 -3.05 5.04
N SER A 245 -29.27 -2.98 4.26
CA SER A 245 -29.26 -2.69 2.82
C SER A 245 -28.74 -1.29 2.49
N GLU A 246 -28.85 -0.32 3.42
CA GLU A 246 -28.37 1.04 3.23
C GLU A 246 -26.83 1.12 3.14
N TYR A 247 -26.12 0.11 3.65
CA TYR A 247 -24.66 0.03 3.61
C TYR A 247 -24.11 -0.57 2.31
N ASP A 248 -24.96 -1.14 1.46
CA ASP A 248 -24.54 -1.85 0.24
C ASP A 248 -23.79 -0.96 -0.75
N ALA A 249 -24.24 0.27 -0.91
CA ALA A 249 -23.60 1.21 -1.82
C ALA A 249 -22.16 1.55 -1.35
N PHE A 250 -21.98 1.87 -0.08
CA PHE A 250 -20.66 2.14 0.51
C PHE A 250 -19.72 0.94 0.39
N ILE A 251 -20.19 -0.26 0.80
CA ILE A 251 -19.40 -1.50 0.72
C ILE A 251 -19.00 -1.81 -0.73
N THR A 252 -19.91 -1.59 -1.67
CA THR A 252 -19.66 -1.81 -3.11
C THR A 252 -18.59 -0.87 -3.63
N GLU A 253 -18.67 0.42 -3.30
CA GLU A 253 -17.66 1.39 -3.72
C GLU A 253 -16.30 1.12 -3.07
N TYR A 254 -16.28 0.78 -1.78
CA TYR A 254 -15.05 0.40 -1.07
C TYR A 254 -14.38 -0.84 -1.70
N LYS A 255 -15.15 -1.87 -2.03
CA LYS A 255 -14.62 -3.10 -2.64
C LYS A 255 -14.10 -2.94 -4.08
N LYS A 256 -14.24 -1.76 -4.69
CA LYS A 256 -13.60 -1.45 -5.98
C LYS A 256 -12.10 -1.14 -5.87
N PHE A 257 -11.58 -0.83 -4.68
CA PHE A 257 -10.14 -0.71 -4.50
C PHE A 257 -9.45 -2.03 -4.83
N ILE A 258 -8.47 -1.98 -5.72
CA ILE A 258 -7.62 -3.13 -6.03
C ILE A 258 -6.51 -3.21 -4.97
N ILE A 259 -6.90 -3.70 -3.81
CA ILE A 259 -6.03 -3.90 -2.65
C ILE A 259 -6.28 -5.28 -2.04
N VAL A 260 -5.23 -5.87 -1.51
CA VAL A 260 -5.37 -7.07 -0.67
C VAL A 260 -5.95 -6.62 0.67
N ASN A 261 -7.21 -6.94 0.91
CA ASN A 261 -7.87 -6.62 2.18
C ASN A 261 -7.14 -7.27 3.35
N PRO A 262 -7.04 -6.59 4.50
CA PRO A 262 -6.36 -7.14 5.67
C PRO A 262 -7.19 -8.26 6.33
N THR A 263 -7.20 -9.46 5.73
CA THR A 263 -7.83 -10.67 6.26
C THR A 263 -6.83 -11.82 6.27
N LYS A 264 -6.99 -12.83 7.14
CA LYS A 264 -6.13 -14.03 7.12
C LYS A 264 -6.28 -14.87 5.85
N ARG A 265 -7.28 -14.61 5.01
CA ARG A 265 -7.48 -15.26 3.70
C ARG A 265 -6.71 -14.56 2.56
N LYS A 266 -5.92 -13.52 2.89
CA LYS A 266 -5.11 -12.74 1.93
C LYS A 266 -4.36 -13.62 0.94
N PHE A 267 -3.70 -14.67 1.42
CA PHE A 267 -2.90 -15.55 0.56
C PHE A 267 -3.75 -16.22 -0.53
N ALA A 268 -4.95 -16.70 -0.20
CA ALA A 268 -5.83 -17.35 -1.17
C ALA A 268 -6.32 -16.33 -2.22
N GLU A 269 -6.69 -15.11 -1.80
CA GLU A 269 -7.11 -14.03 -2.71
C GLU A 269 -5.94 -13.58 -3.59
N THR A 270 -4.74 -13.41 -3.03
CA THR A 270 -3.54 -13.00 -3.73
C THR A 270 -3.10 -14.02 -4.79
N VAL A 271 -3.21 -15.31 -4.51
CA VAL A 271 -2.82 -16.37 -5.46
C VAL A 271 -3.85 -16.54 -6.59
N LEU A 272 -5.12 -16.22 -6.34
CA LEU A 272 -6.19 -16.33 -7.33
C LEU A 272 -6.25 -15.13 -8.28
N ASP A 273 -5.73 -13.98 -7.87
CA ASP A 273 -5.61 -12.82 -8.75
C ASP A 273 -4.27 -12.86 -9.50
N TYR A 274 -4.33 -12.87 -10.83
CA TYR A 274 -3.17 -12.99 -11.71
C TYR A 274 -2.08 -11.95 -11.41
N HIS A 275 -2.44 -10.69 -11.19
CA HIS A 275 -1.47 -9.62 -10.97
C HIS A 275 -0.75 -9.73 -9.63
N PHE A 276 -1.47 -10.08 -8.57
CA PHE A 276 -0.85 -10.30 -7.25
C PHE A 276 0.05 -11.53 -7.25
N TYR A 277 -0.37 -12.61 -7.92
CA TYR A 277 0.47 -13.79 -8.11
C TYR A 277 1.77 -13.46 -8.84
N GLU A 278 1.70 -12.71 -9.95
CA GLU A 278 2.89 -12.28 -10.70
C GLU A 278 3.82 -11.39 -9.86
N LEU A 279 3.28 -10.48 -9.04
CA LEU A 279 4.08 -9.66 -8.13
C LEU A 279 4.81 -10.51 -7.08
N MET A 280 4.13 -11.50 -6.49
CA MET A 280 4.76 -12.44 -5.56
C MET A 280 5.83 -13.29 -6.25
N ARG A 281 5.59 -13.73 -7.49
CA ARG A 281 6.57 -14.44 -8.30
C ARG A 281 7.79 -13.57 -8.62
N LEU A 282 7.59 -12.29 -8.94
CA LEU A 282 8.70 -11.35 -9.15
C LEU A 282 9.50 -11.14 -7.86
N TYR A 283 8.84 -11.09 -6.70
CA TYR A 283 9.51 -11.02 -5.39
C TYR A 283 10.39 -12.25 -5.15
N SER A 284 9.84 -13.45 -5.27
CA SER A 284 10.60 -14.70 -5.12
C SER A 284 11.78 -14.74 -6.08
N ASN A 285 11.55 -14.50 -7.37
CA ASN A 285 12.60 -14.50 -8.40
C ASN A 285 13.70 -13.46 -8.12
N ALA A 286 13.36 -12.30 -7.53
CA ALA A 286 14.34 -11.28 -7.20
C ALA A 286 15.26 -11.71 -6.05
N LEU A 287 14.73 -12.46 -5.08
CA LEU A 287 15.49 -12.97 -3.95
C LEU A 287 16.35 -14.19 -4.31
N GLU A 288 15.92 -15.01 -5.27
CA GLU A 288 16.65 -16.19 -5.75
C GLU A 288 17.85 -15.85 -6.64
N LYS A 289 17.97 -14.60 -7.11
CA LYS A 289 19.12 -14.18 -7.90
C LYS A 289 20.41 -14.31 -7.12
N GLU A 290 21.48 -14.73 -7.79
CA GLU A 290 22.83 -14.70 -7.22
C GLU A 290 23.18 -13.31 -6.71
N ASN A 291 23.83 -13.25 -5.56
CA ASN A 291 24.20 -12.01 -4.88
C ASN A 291 22.99 -11.07 -4.66
N SER A 292 21.87 -11.61 -4.22
CA SER A 292 20.71 -10.83 -3.82
C SER A 292 20.81 -10.42 -2.35
N VAL A 293 20.44 -9.17 -2.05
CA VAL A 293 20.34 -8.64 -0.68
C VAL A 293 18.96 -8.05 -0.50
N LEU A 294 18.31 -8.41 0.61
CA LEU A 294 17.03 -7.88 1.04
C LEU A 294 17.19 -6.99 2.27
N PHE A 295 16.76 -5.75 2.17
CA PHE A 295 16.59 -4.84 3.31
C PHE A 295 15.11 -4.80 3.70
N VAL A 296 14.83 -5.02 4.97
CA VAL A 296 13.45 -5.00 5.49
C VAL A 296 13.25 -3.78 6.38
N VAL A 297 12.22 -3.00 6.10
CA VAL A 297 11.93 -1.74 6.79
C VAL A 297 10.45 -1.65 7.13
N GLY A 298 10.12 -1.42 8.39
CA GLY A 298 8.74 -1.24 8.85
C GLY A 298 7.82 -2.45 8.67
N PHE A 299 8.39 -3.65 8.49
CA PHE A 299 7.66 -4.91 8.33
C PHE A 299 7.78 -5.76 9.59
N SER A 300 6.66 -6.28 10.10
CA SER A 300 6.62 -6.95 11.39
C SER A 300 6.90 -8.44 11.34
N PHE A 301 6.88 -9.08 10.17
CA PHE A 301 6.87 -10.53 9.97
C PHE A 301 5.75 -11.26 10.75
N ALA A 302 4.69 -10.52 11.11
CA ALA A 302 3.50 -11.10 11.72
C ALA A 302 2.52 -11.65 10.68
N ASP A 303 2.67 -11.26 9.43
CA ASP A 303 1.91 -11.79 8.30
C ASP A 303 2.49 -13.15 7.89
N GLU A 304 1.62 -14.11 7.60
CA GLU A 304 1.97 -15.48 7.15
C GLU A 304 2.34 -15.51 5.65
N HIS A 305 3.30 -14.70 5.22
CA HIS A 305 3.74 -14.63 3.80
C HIS A 305 5.09 -15.30 3.56
#